data_cbfdc1c6e423adfa10b3021d39757daa
#
_entry.id   cbfdc1c6e423adfa10b3021d39757daa
#
_cell.length_a   1.000
_cell.length_b   1.000
_cell.length_c   1.000
_cell.angle_alpha   90.00
_cell.angle_beta   90.00
_cell.angle_gamma   90.00
#
_symmetry.space_group_name_H-M   'P 1'
#
loop_
_entity.id
_entity.type
_entity.pdbx_description
1 polymer ?
#
loop_
_entity_poly.entity_id
_entity_poly.type
_entity_poly.pdbx_seq_one_letter_code
_entity_poly.pdbx_strand_id
1 'polypeptide(L)'
;SVIKALTADHYQFMSHIISLQCLFYFGTLVELRSQAPDWWRIYRAVYTSTRLDPYNMDAYYFAQAVLTWETGMFQQALELLEYGFAHRSWDWHLPFYISFDYAFFLKDYEKAGMYLAKAAALKPEVEWYATLAARYFYEGGSTALALSYLKEMIPAARNEAIKKRLVT
;
A
#
# COMPACT_ATOMS: atom_id res chain seq x y z
N SER A 1 -21.10 -10.58 -7.01
CA SER A 1 -21.37 -10.63 -5.57
C SER A 1 -22.78 -10.12 -5.29
N VAL A 2 -23.43 -10.61 -4.21
CA VAL A 2 -24.79 -10.19 -3.81
C VAL A 2 -24.88 -8.68 -3.61
N ILE A 3 -23.81 -8.07 -3.07
CA ILE A 3 -23.74 -6.63 -2.83
C ILE A 3 -23.83 -5.85 -4.15
N LYS A 4 -23.12 -6.28 -5.20
CA LYS A 4 -23.21 -5.63 -6.54
C LYS A 4 -24.61 -5.73 -7.14
N ALA A 5 -25.30 -6.85 -6.92
CA ALA A 5 -26.70 -7.00 -7.38
C ALA A 5 -27.68 -6.07 -6.62
N LEU A 6 -27.43 -5.83 -5.34
CA LEU A 6 -28.26 -4.92 -4.51
C LEU A 6 -28.02 -3.44 -4.83
N THR A 7 -26.84 -3.07 -5.31
CA THR A 7 -26.51 -1.69 -5.68
C THR A 7 -26.86 -1.37 -7.13
N ALA A 8 -27.38 -2.34 -7.89
CA ALA A 8 -27.58 -2.24 -9.33
C ALA A 8 -26.32 -1.67 -10.02
N ASP A 9 -26.43 -0.77 -10.96
CA ASP A 9 -25.28 -0.19 -11.66
C ASP A 9 -24.59 0.95 -10.89
N HIS A 10 -25.01 1.23 -9.64
CA HIS A 10 -24.45 2.31 -8.80
C HIS A 10 -23.36 1.84 -7.81
N TYR A 11 -22.76 0.68 -8.02
CA TYR A 11 -21.78 0.11 -7.08
C TYR A 11 -20.54 1.00 -6.86
N GLN A 12 -20.08 1.72 -7.88
CA GLN A 12 -18.98 2.67 -7.74
C GLN A 12 -19.37 3.83 -6.81
N PHE A 13 -20.52 4.44 -7.06
CA PHE A 13 -21.06 5.50 -6.19
C PHE A 13 -21.22 5.02 -4.76
N MET A 14 -21.78 3.83 -4.56
CA MET A 14 -21.91 3.22 -3.22
C MET A 14 -20.57 2.95 -2.54
N SER A 15 -19.54 2.57 -3.29
CA SER A 15 -18.18 2.43 -2.78
C SER A 15 -17.68 3.75 -2.18
N HIS A 16 -17.80 4.85 -2.92
CA HIS A 16 -17.38 6.17 -2.44
C HIS A 16 -18.20 6.64 -1.23
N ILE A 17 -19.51 6.41 -1.22
CA ILE A 17 -20.37 6.74 -0.07
C ILE A 17 -19.93 5.98 1.19
N ILE A 18 -19.62 4.68 1.07
CA ILE A 18 -19.15 3.87 2.20
C ILE A 18 -17.80 4.37 2.70
N SER A 19 -16.86 4.71 1.81
CA SER A 19 -15.56 5.28 2.19
C SER A 19 -15.74 6.60 2.92
N LEU A 20 -16.60 7.49 2.42
CA LEU A 20 -16.90 8.78 3.02
C LEU A 20 -17.56 8.63 4.40
N GLN A 21 -18.53 7.74 4.54
CA GLN A 21 -19.17 7.45 5.83
C GLN A 21 -18.15 6.90 6.84
N CYS A 22 -17.21 6.06 6.38
CA CYS A 22 -16.14 5.53 7.22
C CYS A 22 -15.22 6.65 7.72
N LEU A 23 -14.85 7.58 6.84
CA LEU A 23 -14.03 8.75 7.17
C LEU A 23 -14.73 9.66 8.19
N PHE A 24 -16.01 9.96 7.98
CA PHE A 24 -16.79 10.78 8.93
C PHE A 24 -16.95 10.08 10.29
N TYR A 25 -17.23 8.78 10.29
CA TYR A 25 -17.34 8.00 11.53
C TYR A 25 -16.03 8.07 12.32
N PHE A 26 -14.89 7.81 11.67
CA PHE A 26 -13.59 7.89 12.31
C PHE A 26 -13.27 9.32 12.79
N GLY A 27 -13.46 10.33 11.95
CA GLY A 27 -13.21 11.74 12.29
C GLY A 27 -14.03 12.20 13.50
N THR A 28 -15.31 11.85 13.55
CA THR A 28 -16.19 12.17 14.68
C THR A 28 -15.71 11.53 15.98
N LEU A 29 -15.28 10.28 15.95
CA LEU A 29 -14.78 9.59 17.16
C LEU A 29 -13.47 10.19 17.66
N VAL A 30 -12.54 10.54 16.75
CA VAL A 30 -11.28 11.22 17.10
C VAL A 30 -11.56 12.59 17.73
N GLU A 31 -12.48 13.36 17.15
CA GLU A 31 -12.85 14.69 17.64
C GLU A 31 -13.52 14.64 19.03
N LEU A 32 -14.50 13.77 19.19
CA LEU A 32 -15.27 13.68 20.44
C LEU A 32 -14.51 13.00 21.58
N ARG A 33 -13.47 12.22 21.29
CA ARG A 33 -12.68 11.44 22.27
C ARG A 33 -13.53 10.62 23.26
N SER A 34 -14.77 10.32 22.90
CA SER A 34 -15.77 9.78 23.81
C SER A 34 -15.82 8.27 23.87
N GLN A 35 -15.42 7.62 22.78
CA GLN A 35 -15.43 6.15 22.66
C GLN A 35 -14.31 5.67 21.73
N ALA A 36 -13.79 4.46 22.02
CA ALA A 36 -12.88 3.79 21.10
C ALA A 36 -13.64 3.40 19.80
N PRO A 37 -13.04 3.60 18.62
CA PRO A 37 -13.66 3.18 17.37
C PRO A 37 -13.89 1.66 17.32
N ASP A 38 -14.99 1.24 16.72
CA ASP A 38 -15.15 -0.17 16.31
C ASP A 38 -14.30 -0.43 15.06
N TRP A 39 -13.08 -0.88 15.28
CA TRP A 39 -12.10 -1.13 14.23
C TRP A 39 -12.54 -2.19 13.23
N TRP A 40 -13.28 -3.21 13.69
CA TRP A 40 -13.84 -4.22 12.80
C TRP A 40 -14.94 -3.67 11.90
N ARG A 41 -15.73 -2.75 12.41
CA ARG A 41 -16.72 -2.02 11.59
C ARG A 41 -16.03 -1.20 10.50
N ILE A 42 -14.96 -0.49 10.86
CA ILE A 42 -14.13 0.29 9.92
C ILE A 42 -13.54 -0.65 8.86
N TYR A 43 -12.88 -1.73 9.27
CA TYR A 43 -12.32 -2.71 8.33
C TYR A 43 -13.38 -3.26 7.38
N ARG A 44 -14.54 -3.70 7.89
CA ARG A 44 -15.61 -4.23 7.05
C ARG A 44 -16.16 -3.21 6.06
N ALA A 45 -16.26 -1.94 6.45
CA ALA A 45 -16.70 -0.87 5.56
C ALA A 45 -15.69 -0.66 4.43
N VAL A 46 -14.41 -0.55 4.74
CA VAL A 46 -13.33 -0.42 3.75
C VAL A 46 -13.27 -1.64 2.85
N TYR A 47 -13.31 -2.85 3.42
CA TYR A 47 -13.37 -4.10 2.65
C TYR A 47 -14.55 -4.11 1.67
N THR A 48 -15.75 -3.74 2.14
CA THR A 48 -16.94 -3.69 1.28
C THR A 48 -16.78 -2.67 0.15
N SER A 49 -16.25 -1.49 0.48
CA SER A 49 -15.97 -0.45 -0.51
C SER A 49 -15.02 -0.95 -1.60
N THR A 50 -13.90 -1.58 -1.25
CA THR A 50 -12.95 -2.11 -2.24
C THR A 50 -13.51 -3.26 -3.07
N ARG A 51 -14.47 -4.05 -2.55
CA ARG A 51 -15.13 -5.13 -3.31
C ARG A 51 -16.23 -4.62 -4.23
N LEU A 52 -16.84 -3.47 -3.90
CA LEU A 52 -17.76 -2.77 -4.80
C LEU A 52 -17.00 -2.11 -5.95
N ASP A 53 -15.97 -1.35 -5.62
CA ASP A 53 -15.10 -0.69 -6.60
C ASP A 53 -13.61 -0.91 -6.28
N PRO A 54 -12.95 -1.86 -6.93
CA PRO A 54 -11.52 -2.10 -6.76
C PRO A 54 -10.62 -0.92 -7.20
N TYR A 55 -11.20 0.06 -7.87
CA TYR A 55 -10.47 1.25 -8.34
C TYR A 55 -10.59 2.45 -7.39
N ASN A 56 -11.39 2.34 -6.33
CA ASN A 56 -11.53 3.39 -5.32
C ASN A 56 -10.26 3.53 -4.45
N MET A 57 -9.36 4.45 -4.84
CA MET A 57 -8.08 4.66 -4.15
C MET A 57 -8.26 5.21 -2.73
N ASP A 58 -9.32 5.98 -2.47
CA ASP A 58 -9.58 6.56 -1.16
C ASP A 58 -9.75 5.48 -0.08
N ALA A 59 -10.38 4.34 -0.44
CA ALA A 59 -10.53 3.21 0.45
C ALA A 59 -9.18 2.59 0.84
N TYR A 60 -8.24 2.47 -0.10
CA TYR A 60 -6.89 1.94 0.16
C TYR A 60 -6.05 2.91 0.97
N TYR A 61 -6.12 4.19 0.63
CA TYR A 61 -5.42 5.22 1.38
C TYR A 61 -5.91 5.28 2.84
N PHE A 62 -7.23 5.19 3.05
CA PHE A 62 -7.80 5.14 4.38
C PHE A 62 -7.38 3.88 5.15
N ALA A 63 -7.35 2.72 4.48
CA ALA A 63 -6.86 1.48 5.08
C ALA A 63 -5.42 1.63 5.58
N GLN A 64 -4.53 2.15 4.73
CA GLN A 64 -3.14 2.40 5.07
C GLN A 64 -2.99 3.38 6.23
N ALA A 65 -3.72 4.50 6.19
CA ALA A 65 -3.58 5.55 7.20
C ALA A 65 -4.19 5.19 8.56
N VAL A 66 -5.23 4.37 8.59
CA VAL A 66 -6.00 4.13 9.81
C VAL A 66 -5.79 2.71 10.35
N LEU A 67 -5.93 1.67 9.52
CA LEU A 67 -5.85 0.30 10.03
C LEU A 67 -4.44 -0.07 10.49
N THR A 68 -3.40 0.43 9.83
CA THR A 68 -2.02 0.15 10.24
C THR A 68 -1.60 0.94 11.47
N TRP A 69 -1.85 2.25 11.49
CA TRP A 69 -1.32 3.13 12.52
C TRP A 69 -2.13 3.13 13.80
N GLU A 70 -3.46 3.07 13.72
CA GLU A 70 -4.32 3.23 14.88
C GLU A 70 -4.68 1.89 15.55
N THR A 71 -4.61 0.77 14.81
CA THR A 71 -5.17 -0.49 15.30
C THR A 71 -4.19 -1.65 15.37
N GLY A 72 -3.09 -1.59 14.63
CA GLY A 72 -2.20 -2.73 14.43
C GLY A 72 -2.80 -3.85 13.56
N MET A 73 -3.87 -3.58 12.80
CA MET A 73 -4.50 -4.54 11.88
C MET A 73 -3.70 -4.68 10.57
N PHE A 74 -2.40 -4.95 10.69
CA PHE A 74 -1.46 -4.96 9.55
C PHE A 74 -1.83 -5.97 8.49
N GLN A 75 -2.24 -7.18 8.89
CA GLN A 75 -2.61 -8.24 7.95
C GLN A 75 -3.85 -7.86 7.12
N GLN A 76 -4.83 -7.26 7.77
CA GLN A 76 -6.05 -6.79 7.11
C GLN A 76 -5.77 -5.63 6.16
N ALA A 77 -4.91 -4.69 6.55
CA ALA A 77 -4.49 -3.60 5.69
C ALA A 77 -3.73 -4.12 4.46
N LEU A 78 -2.78 -5.04 4.64
CA LEU A 78 -2.04 -5.67 3.56
C LEU A 78 -2.95 -6.42 2.59
N GLU A 79 -3.92 -7.20 3.10
CA GLU A 79 -4.91 -7.90 2.25
C GLU A 79 -5.65 -6.91 1.33
N LEU A 80 -6.06 -5.77 1.88
CA LEU A 80 -6.74 -4.72 1.10
C LEU A 80 -5.80 -4.10 0.06
N LEU A 81 -4.59 -3.72 0.46
CA LEU A 81 -3.62 -3.09 -0.43
C LEU A 81 -3.16 -4.02 -1.56
N GLU A 82 -2.91 -5.30 -1.27
CA GLU A 82 -2.55 -6.31 -2.26
C GLU A 82 -3.70 -6.57 -3.24
N TYR A 83 -4.94 -6.63 -2.74
CA TYR A 83 -6.12 -6.69 -3.61
C TYR A 83 -6.22 -5.45 -4.51
N GLY A 84 -5.98 -4.26 -3.96
CA GLY A 84 -5.93 -3.03 -4.73
C GLY A 84 -4.86 -3.08 -5.81
N PHE A 85 -3.66 -3.51 -5.48
CA PHE A 85 -2.55 -3.60 -6.44
C PHE A 85 -2.81 -4.61 -7.55
N ALA A 86 -3.50 -5.70 -7.27
CA ALA A 86 -3.91 -6.67 -8.30
C ALA A 86 -4.85 -6.06 -9.35
N HIS A 87 -5.66 -5.06 -8.99
CA HIS A 87 -6.58 -4.36 -9.90
C HIS A 87 -6.02 -3.07 -10.49
N ARG A 88 -5.09 -2.41 -9.76
CA ARG A 88 -4.46 -1.14 -10.10
C ARG A 88 -2.95 -1.30 -10.23
N SER A 89 -2.51 -2.26 -11.04
CA SER A 89 -1.10 -2.61 -11.20
C SER A 89 -0.21 -1.49 -11.76
N TRP A 90 -0.81 -0.41 -12.28
CA TRP A 90 -0.12 0.81 -12.74
C TRP A 90 0.09 1.85 -11.64
N ASP A 91 -0.54 1.68 -10.47
CA ASP A 91 -0.52 2.65 -9.39
C ASP A 91 0.63 2.37 -8.42
N TRP A 92 1.68 3.20 -8.48
CA TRP A 92 2.87 3.04 -7.67
C TRP A 92 2.64 3.23 -6.16
N HIS A 93 1.57 3.92 -5.74
CA HIS A 93 1.28 4.14 -4.33
C HIS A 93 1.02 2.82 -3.60
N LEU A 94 0.29 1.90 -4.23
CA LEU A 94 -0.08 0.64 -3.59
C LEU A 94 1.15 -0.23 -3.24
N PRO A 95 2.06 -0.56 -4.17
CA PRO A 95 3.25 -1.32 -3.81
C PRO A 95 4.18 -0.54 -2.87
N PHE A 96 4.19 0.79 -2.91
CA PHE A 96 4.91 1.60 -1.93
C PHE A 96 4.33 1.42 -0.52
N TYR A 97 3.01 1.50 -0.34
CA TYR A 97 2.36 1.30 0.96
C TYR A 97 2.56 -0.12 1.49
N ILE A 98 2.44 -1.13 0.64
CA ILE A 98 2.69 -2.52 1.00
C ILE A 98 4.14 -2.71 1.46
N SER A 99 5.10 -2.14 0.74
CA SER A 99 6.51 -2.17 1.12
C SER A 99 6.74 -1.53 2.49
N PHE A 100 6.11 -0.39 2.71
CA PHE A 100 6.21 0.32 3.98
C PHE A 100 5.68 -0.54 5.14
N ASP A 101 4.53 -1.17 4.98
CA ASP A 101 3.93 -2.03 6.01
C ASP A 101 4.80 -3.24 6.33
N TYR A 102 5.35 -3.90 5.31
CA TYR A 102 6.29 -5.00 5.52
C TYR A 102 7.57 -4.55 6.24
N ALA A 103 8.15 -3.41 5.85
CA ALA A 103 9.39 -2.93 6.48
C ALA A 103 9.16 -2.40 7.89
N PHE A 104 8.16 -1.56 8.07
CA PHE A 104 7.99 -0.81 9.32
C PHE A 104 7.31 -1.63 10.41
N PHE A 105 6.21 -2.31 10.08
CA PHE A 105 5.41 -3.03 11.07
C PHE A 105 5.80 -4.51 11.20
N LEU A 106 6.03 -5.20 10.09
CA LEU A 106 6.27 -6.64 10.09
C LEU A 106 7.76 -7.02 10.10
N LYS A 107 8.65 -6.07 9.78
CA LYS A 107 10.11 -6.31 9.67
C LYS A 107 10.49 -7.39 8.65
N ASP A 108 9.60 -7.64 7.68
CA ASP A 108 9.85 -8.54 6.54
C ASP A 108 10.51 -7.74 5.42
N TYR A 109 11.81 -7.52 5.56
CA TYR A 109 12.57 -6.67 4.62
C TYR A 109 12.67 -7.27 3.22
N GLU A 110 12.62 -8.59 3.08
CA GLU A 110 12.63 -9.21 1.75
C GLU A 110 11.39 -8.84 0.95
N LYS A 111 10.19 -9.03 1.54
CA LYS A 111 8.94 -8.62 0.90
C LYS A 111 8.86 -7.10 0.72
N ALA A 112 9.34 -6.32 1.69
CA ALA A 112 9.43 -4.88 1.56
C ALA A 112 10.25 -4.48 0.32
N GLY A 113 11.41 -5.10 0.12
CA GLY A 113 12.26 -4.91 -1.07
C GLY A 113 11.55 -5.26 -2.36
N MET A 114 10.86 -6.41 -2.40
CA MET A 114 10.09 -6.85 -3.57
C MET A 114 9.01 -5.85 -3.99
N TYR A 115 8.23 -5.34 -3.04
CA TYR A 115 7.19 -4.38 -3.35
C TYR A 115 7.76 -2.99 -3.67
N LEU A 116 8.82 -2.56 -3.00
CA LEU A 116 9.46 -1.29 -3.32
C LEU A 116 10.11 -1.29 -4.70
N ALA A 117 10.67 -2.42 -5.13
CA ALA A 117 11.17 -2.58 -6.50
C ALA A 117 10.06 -2.42 -7.55
N LYS A 118 8.84 -2.93 -7.27
CA LYS A 118 7.67 -2.71 -8.13
C LYS A 118 7.27 -1.21 -8.16
N ALA A 119 7.28 -0.53 -7.01
CA ALA A 119 7.04 0.91 -6.96
C ALA A 119 8.10 1.70 -7.74
N ALA A 120 9.38 1.34 -7.62
CA ALA A 120 10.47 1.95 -8.38
C ALA A 120 10.32 1.78 -9.90
N ALA A 121 9.88 0.61 -10.35
CA ALA A 121 9.63 0.35 -11.77
C ALA A 121 8.47 1.19 -12.32
N LEU A 122 7.42 1.43 -11.51
CA LEU A 122 6.26 2.25 -11.88
C LEU A 122 6.53 3.75 -11.78
N LYS A 123 7.46 4.17 -10.91
CA LYS A 123 7.80 5.57 -10.64
C LYS A 123 9.31 5.80 -10.69
N PRO A 124 9.95 5.65 -11.85
CA PRO A 124 11.42 5.70 -11.96
C PRO A 124 12.02 7.08 -11.67
N GLU A 125 11.22 8.14 -11.70
CA GLU A 125 11.66 9.49 -11.32
C GLU A 125 11.91 9.65 -9.81
N VAL A 126 11.43 8.71 -8.97
CA VAL A 126 11.71 8.67 -7.53
C VAL A 126 12.93 7.81 -7.28
N GLU A 127 14.08 8.42 -7.49
CA GLU A 127 15.39 7.75 -7.52
C GLU A 127 15.73 6.90 -6.29
N TRP A 128 15.28 7.33 -5.11
CA TRP A 128 15.61 6.65 -3.86
C TRP A 128 14.84 5.33 -3.66
N TYR A 129 13.76 5.09 -4.41
CA TYR A 129 13.01 3.81 -4.32
C TYR A 129 13.90 2.61 -4.67
N ALA A 130 14.64 2.71 -5.75
CA ALA A 130 15.53 1.64 -6.19
C ALA A 130 16.66 1.36 -5.18
N THR A 131 17.27 2.42 -4.65
CA THR A 131 18.34 2.30 -3.64
C THR A 131 17.81 1.67 -2.34
N LEU A 132 16.63 2.10 -1.90
CA LEU A 132 16.02 1.58 -0.68
C LEU A 132 15.54 0.12 -0.86
N ALA A 133 15.04 -0.25 -2.05
CA ALA A 133 14.68 -1.63 -2.35
C ALA A 133 15.88 -2.57 -2.26
N ALA A 134 17.02 -2.17 -2.84
CA ALA A 134 18.28 -2.91 -2.72
C ALA A 134 18.73 -3.08 -1.26
N ARG A 135 18.61 -2.01 -0.47
CA ARG A 135 18.91 -2.03 0.95
C ARG A 135 17.99 -3.01 1.71
N TYR A 136 16.71 -3.01 1.43
CA TYR A 136 15.77 -3.95 2.04
C TYR A 136 16.08 -5.41 1.70
N PHE A 137 16.45 -5.72 0.46
CA PHE A 137 16.90 -7.07 0.10
C PHE A 137 18.13 -7.48 0.90
N TYR A 138 19.10 -6.58 1.08
CA TYR A 138 20.28 -6.84 1.88
C TYR A 138 19.94 -7.06 3.37
N GLU A 139 19.12 -6.20 3.98
CA GLU A 139 18.68 -6.31 5.36
C GLU A 139 17.82 -7.55 5.62
N GLY A 140 17.07 -8.01 4.60
CA GLY A 140 16.32 -9.27 4.60
C GLY A 140 17.19 -10.53 4.44
N GLY A 141 18.51 -10.37 4.34
CA GLY A 141 19.45 -11.49 4.17
C GLY A 141 19.61 -11.99 2.73
N SER A 142 18.89 -11.39 1.78
CA SER A 142 18.90 -11.79 0.36
C SER A 142 19.97 -11.02 -0.44
N THR A 143 21.25 -11.13 -0.02
CA THR A 143 22.37 -10.41 -0.65
C THR A 143 22.49 -10.68 -2.16
N ALA A 144 22.24 -11.92 -2.60
CA ALA A 144 22.26 -12.26 -4.01
C ALA A 144 21.16 -11.50 -4.79
N LEU A 145 19.96 -11.39 -4.21
CA LEU A 145 18.84 -10.63 -4.80
C LEU A 145 19.14 -9.14 -4.83
N ALA A 146 19.73 -8.58 -3.76
CA ALA A 146 20.18 -7.18 -3.72
C ALA A 146 21.17 -6.88 -4.85
N LEU A 147 22.17 -7.75 -5.03
CA LEU A 147 23.18 -7.59 -6.08
C LEU A 147 22.60 -7.73 -7.49
N SER A 148 21.71 -8.71 -7.73
CA SER A 148 21.06 -8.86 -9.04
C SER A 148 20.19 -7.64 -9.38
N TYR A 149 19.41 -7.17 -8.42
CA TYR A 149 18.58 -5.98 -8.58
C TYR A 149 19.41 -4.73 -8.90
N LEU A 150 20.50 -4.50 -8.16
CA LEU A 150 21.41 -3.37 -8.42
C LEU A 150 22.03 -3.46 -9.81
N LYS A 151 22.45 -4.66 -10.26
CA LYS A 151 23.00 -4.85 -11.62
C LYS A 151 22.01 -4.49 -12.71
N GLU A 152 20.73 -4.74 -12.51
CA GLU A 152 19.68 -4.35 -13.46
C GLU A 152 19.39 -2.84 -13.42
N MET A 153 19.43 -2.24 -12.22
CA MET A 153 19.11 -0.81 -12.04
C MET A 153 20.24 0.14 -12.47
N ILE A 154 21.51 -0.25 -12.33
CA ILE A 154 22.66 0.60 -12.69
C ILE A 154 22.62 1.06 -14.16
N PRO A 155 22.40 0.17 -15.15
CA PRO A 155 22.28 0.57 -16.55
C PRO A 155 21.05 1.44 -16.83
N ALA A 156 19.95 1.23 -16.09
CA ALA A 156 18.70 1.97 -16.25
C ALA A 156 18.76 3.36 -15.60
N ALA A 157 19.73 3.62 -14.72
CA ALA A 157 19.86 4.90 -14.03
C ALA A 157 20.16 6.02 -15.02
N ARG A 158 19.27 7.03 -15.07
CA ARG A 158 19.39 8.17 -15.99
C ARG A 158 20.40 9.21 -15.53
N ASN A 159 20.72 9.24 -14.25
CA ASN A 159 21.56 10.25 -13.62
C ASN A 159 22.86 9.61 -13.12
N GLU A 160 24.00 10.18 -13.45
CA GLU A 160 25.33 9.70 -13.01
C GLU A 160 25.47 9.71 -11.47
N ALA A 161 24.77 10.61 -10.78
CA ALA A 161 24.76 10.63 -9.31
C ALA A 161 24.07 9.40 -8.71
N ILE A 162 23.03 8.88 -9.37
CA ILE A 162 22.35 7.64 -8.97
C ILE A 162 23.26 6.45 -9.22
N LYS A 163 23.85 6.36 -10.40
CA LYS A 163 24.82 5.30 -10.73
C LYS A 163 25.91 5.22 -9.67
N LYS A 164 26.46 6.37 -9.26
CA LYS A 164 27.48 6.44 -8.23
C LYS A 164 27.01 5.95 -6.86
N ARG A 165 25.74 6.23 -6.46
CA ARG A 165 25.13 5.75 -5.20
C ARG A 165 24.81 4.26 -5.22
N LEU A 166 24.51 3.69 -6.38
CA LEU A 166 24.20 2.26 -6.51
C LEU A 166 25.46 1.37 -6.50
N VAL A 167 26.63 1.96 -6.72
CA VAL A 167 27.94 1.26 -6.80
C VAL A 167 28.73 1.37 -5.48
N THR A 168 28.44 2.37 -4.62
CA THR A 168 29.04 2.54 -3.30
C THR A 168 28.29 1.80 -2.22
#